data_67b978232599a6d591ddd91174ee9bf0
#
_entry.id   67b978232599a6d591ddd91174ee9bf0
#
_cell.length_a   1.000
_cell.length_b   1.000
_cell.length_c   1.000
_cell.angle_alpha   90.00
_cell.angle_beta   90.00
_cell.angle_gamma   90.00
#
_symmetry.space_group_name_H-M   'P 1'
#
loop_
_entity.id
_entity.type
_entity.pdbx_description
1 polymer ?
#
loop_
_entity_poly.entity_id
_entity_poly.type
_entity_poly.pdbx_seq_one_letter_code
_entity_poly.pdbx_strand_id
1 'polypeptide(L)'
;MVCTYEEYLKRPKAITFAKMQTIHTEMIAEIGTDVDALELYDELIKIATRYATIRANWPLLSRDEKNKQDSGRTSCHNSVIIHFNMLARYLKQQGKTAAWRNELGYEEDDPYNRKAIGDFACYLVFVNGVNAR
;
A
#
# COMPACT_ATOMS: atom_id res chain seq x y z
N MET A 1 -7.38 2.34 16.75
CA MET A 1 -8.61 2.34 15.93
C MET A 1 -8.24 2.59 14.48
N VAL A 2 -8.70 1.74 13.58
CA VAL A 2 -8.48 1.91 12.14
C VAL A 2 -9.61 2.77 11.59
N CYS A 3 -9.32 3.73 10.71
CA CYS A 3 -10.37 4.56 10.13
C CYS A 3 -11.28 3.71 9.23
N THR A 4 -12.54 4.12 9.13
CA THR A 4 -13.48 3.43 8.26
C THR A 4 -13.13 3.69 6.79
N TYR A 5 -13.67 2.87 5.89
CA TYR A 5 -13.50 3.06 4.46
C TYR A 5 -14.03 4.43 4.00
N GLU A 6 -15.18 4.85 4.56
CA GLU A 6 -15.76 6.15 4.25
C GLU A 6 -14.86 7.31 4.69
N GLU A 7 -14.29 7.21 5.90
CA GLU A 7 -13.35 8.22 6.41
C GLU A 7 -12.10 8.28 5.53
N TYR A 8 -11.59 7.12 5.14
CA TYR A 8 -10.44 7.03 4.25
C TYR A 8 -10.71 7.75 2.92
N LEU A 9 -11.88 7.53 2.31
CA LEU A 9 -12.23 8.13 1.03
C LEU A 9 -12.34 9.66 1.10
N LYS A 10 -12.69 10.20 2.26
CA LYS A 10 -12.82 11.65 2.46
C LYS A 10 -11.49 12.35 2.62
N ARG A 11 -10.42 11.64 2.93
CA ARG A 11 -9.09 12.24 3.11
C ARG A 11 -8.46 12.58 1.75
N PRO A 12 -7.71 13.68 1.66
CA PRO A 12 -6.95 13.98 0.45
C PRO A 12 -5.98 12.86 0.11
N LYS A 13 -5.90 12.52 -1.18
CA LYS A 13 -5.04 11.46 -1.68
C LYS A 13 -4.06 12.01 -2.72
N ALA A 14 -2.84 11.46 -2.74
CA ALA A 14 -1.88 11.74 -3.80
C ALA A 14 -2.27 11.07 -5.13
N ILE A 15 -3.20 10.13 -5.07
CA ILE A 15 -3.65 9.34 -6.21
C ILE A 15 -5.16 9.19 -6.09
N THR A 16 -5.88 9.25 -7.20
CA THR A 16 -7.34 9.17 -7.20
C THR A 16 -7.83 7.76 -6.88
N PHE A 17 -9.03 7.67 -6.34
CA PHE A 17 -9.67 6.38 -6.07
C PHE A 17 -9.80 5.55 -7.35
N ALA A 18 -10.23 6.18 -8.46
CA ALA A 18 -10.37 5.49 -9.75
C ALA A 18 -9.04 4.92 -10.22
N LYS A 19 -7.94 5.66 -10.05
CA LYS A 19 -6.59 5.20 -10.40
C LYS A 19 -6.18 4.02 -9.53
N MET A 20 -6.44 4.07 -8.22
CA MET A 20 -6.13 2.96 -7.31
C MET A 20 -6.89 1.70 -7.68
N GLN A 21 -8.15 1.84 -8.08
CA GLN A 21 -8.98 0.73 -8.51
C GLN A 21 -8.41 0.07 -9.77
N THR A 22 -7.99 0.88 -10.74
CA THR A 22 -7.38 0.38 -11.98
C THR A 22 -6.07 -0.37 -11.70
N ILE A 23 -5.20 0.22 -10.85
CA ILE A 23 -3.92 -0.40 -10.48
C ILE A 23 -4.16 -1.74 -9.79
N HIS A 24 -5.11 -1.80 -8.88
CA HIS A 24 -5.46 -3.03 -8.16
C HIS A 24 -5.93 -4.12 -9.12
N THR A 25 -6.79 -3.76 -10.07
CA THR A 25 -7.30 -4.70 -11.09
C THR A 25 -6.15 -5.29 -11.91
N GLU A 26 -5.21 -4.45 -12.34
CA GLU A 26 -4.03 -4.90 -13.09
C GLU A 26 -3.14 -5.83 -12.27
N MET A 27 -2.90 -5.45 -11.00
CA MET A 27 -2.09 -6.24 -10.09
C MET A 27 -2.68 -7.63 -9.87
N ILE A 28 -3.96 -7.71 -9.56
CA ILE A 28 -4.66 -8.98 -9.31
C ILE A 28 -4.67 -9.85 -10.58
N ALA A 29 -4.85 -9.25 -11.75
CA ALA A 29 -4.81 -9.98 -13.01
C ALA A 29 -3.44 -10.63 -13.26
N GLU A 30 -2.35 -9.92 -12.93
CA GLU A 30 -0.99 -10.46 -13.08
C GLU A 30 -0.66 -11.55 -12.08
N ILE A 31 -1.16 -11.42 -10.84
CA ILE A 31 -0.96 -12.43 -9.79
C ILE A 31 -1.67 -13.73 -10.18
N GLY A 32 -2.92 -13.62 -10.66
CA GLY A 32 -3.71 -14.78 -11.08
C GLY A 32 -3.76 -15.85 -10.00
N THR A 33 -3.37 -17.08 -10.36
CA THR A 33 -3.34 -18.23 -9.46
C THR A 33 -1.93 -18.66 -9.07
N ASP A 34 -0.93 -17.84 -9.36
CA ASP A 34 0.47 -18.11 -9.01
C ASP A 34 0.62 -18.14 -7.49
N VAL A 35 0.96 -19.30 -6.92
CA VAL A 35 1.05 -19.50 -5.48
C VAL A 35 2.09 -18.60 -4.83
N ASP A 36 3.26 -18.46 -5.47
CA ASP A 36 4.33 -17.62 -4.93
C ASP A 36 3.97 -16.14 -4.96
N ALA A 37 3.28 -15.70 -6.02
CA ALA A 37 2.79 -14.33 -6.10
C ALA A 37 1.71 -14.06 -5.05
N LEU A 38 0.83 -15.03 -4.80
CA LEU A 38 -0.19 -14.92 -3.77
C LEU A 38 0.43 -14.81 -2.38
N GLU A 39 1.49 -15.55 -2.10
CA GLU A 39 2.23 -15.46 -0.84
C GLU A 39 2.85 -14.07 -0.66
N LEU A 40 3.49 -13.55 -1.70
CA LEU A 40 4.07 -12.21 -1.67
C LEU A 40 3.00 -11.13 -1.46
N TYR A 41 1.85 -11.32 -2.08
CA TYR A 41 0.70 -10.42 -1.89
C TYR A 41 0.20 -10.47 -0.45
N ASP A 42 0.06 -11.66 0.14
CA ASP A 42 -0.36 -11.80 1.53
C ASP A 42 0.61 -11.12 2.49
N GLU A 43 1.91 -11.25 2.27
CA GLU A 43 2.91 -10.55 3.08
C GLU A 43 2.81 -9.04 2.93
N LEU A 44 2.57 -8.57 1.71
CA LEU A 44 2.34 -7.16 1.44
C LEU A 44 1.12 -6.65 2.24
N ILE A 45 0.02 -7.39 2.25
CA ILE A 45 -1.18 -6.99 2.97
C ILE A 45 -0.93 -6.91 4.48
N LYS A 46 -0.15 -7.83 5.04
CA LYS A 46 0.21 -7.80 6.47
C LYS A 46 0.96 -6.50 6.82
N ILE A 47 1.95 -6.15 6.02
CA ILE A 47 2.74 -4.92 6.24
C ILE A 47 1.87 -3.68 5.99
N ALA A 48 1.05 -3.70 4.94
CA ALA A 48 0.14 -2.60 4.63
C ALA A 48 -0.87 -2.36 5.76
N THR A 49 -1.33 -3.43 6.41
CA THR A 49 -2.26 -3.33 7.55
C THR A 49 -1.60 -2.59 8.72
N ARG A 50 -0.36 -2.89 9.02
CA ARG A 50 0.38 -2.18 10.08
C ARG A 50 0.52 -0.70 9.74
N TYR A 51 0.88 -0.40 8.52
CA TYR A 51 1.04 0.97 8.05
C TYR A 51 -0.29 1.73 8.08
N ALA A 52 -1.36 1.12 7.60
CA ALA A 52 -2.70 1.73 7.61
C ALA A 52 -3.18 2.02 9.03
N THR A 53 -2.90 1.14 9.97
CA THR A 53 -3.25 1.33 11.39
C THR A 53 -2.52 2.55 11.96
N ILE A 54 -1.24 2.69 11.66
CA ILE A 54 -0.47 3.86 12.09
C ILE A 54 -1.04 5.14 11.47
N ARG A 55 -1.32 5.12 10.16
CA ARG A 55 -1.89 6.26 9.45
C ARG A 55 -3.26 6.68 10.00
N ALA A 56 -4.10 5.70 10.31
CA ALA A 56 -5.45 5.97 10.82
C ALA A 56 -5.42 6.60 12.20
N ASN A 57 -4.46 6.24 13.04
CA ASN A 57 -4.35 6.75 14.38
C ASN A 57 -3.52 8.03 14.48
N TRP A 58 -2.75 8.37 13.43
CA TRP A 58 -1.83 9.50 13.43
C TRP A 58 -2.48 10.82 13.85
N PRO A 59 -3.66 11.21 13.28
CA PRO A 59 -4.29 12.48 13.66
C PRO A 59 -4.76 12.54 15.12
N LEU A 60 -4.87 11.39 15.79
CA LEU A 60 -5.32 11.30 17.18
C LEU A 60 -4.17 11.46 18.18
N LEU A 61 -2.93 11.45 17.68
CA LEU A 61 -1.75 11.51 18.53
C LEU A 61 -1.38 12.94 18.87
N SER A 62 -0.86 13.13 20.10
CA SER A 62 -0.24 14.39 20.49
C SER A 62 1.06 14.59 19.71
N ARG A 63 1.61 15.81 19.77
CA ARG A 63 2.89 16.11 19.11
C ARG A 63 4.02 15.20 19.64
N ASP A 64 4.07 14.99 20.96
CA ASP A 64 5.09 14.14 21.57
C ASP A 64 4.95 12.68 21.13
N GLU A 65 3.72 12.16 21.06
CA GLU A 65 3.44 10.81 20.59
C GLU A 65 3.84 10.65 19.12
N LYS A 66 3.55 11.64 18.28
CA LYS A 66 3.98 11.65 16.88
C LYS A 66 5.49 11.59 16.76
N ASN A 67 6.19 12.38 17.56
CA ASN A 67 7.66 12.38 17.57
C ASN A 67 8.23 11.02 17.95
N LYS A 68 7.63 10.36 18.94
CA LYS A 68 8.06 9.02 19.38
C LYS A 68 7.80 7.95 18.33
N GLN A 69 6.72 8.07 17.56
CA GLN A 69 6.30 7.06 16.59
C GLN A 69 6.76 7.33 15.16
N ASP A 70 7.40 8.46 14.91
CA ASP A 70 7.77 8.86 13.56
C ASP A 70 8.75 7.89 12.90
N SER A 71 9.76 7.41 13.62
CA SER A 71 10.71 6.43 13.07
C SER A 71 10.02 5.10 12.74
N GLY A 72 9.08 4.67 13.58
CA GLY A 72 8.29 3.47 13.35
C GLY A 72 7.39 3.59 12.11
N ARG A 73 6.77 4.76 11.93
CA ARG A 73 5.96 5.04 10.75
C ARG A 73 6.80 5.00 9.48
N THR A 74 7.96 5.66 9.50
CA THR A 74 8.88 5.69 8.36
C THR A 74 9.39 4.29 8.04
N SER A 75 9.78 3.51 9.05
CA SER A 75 10.25 2.14 8.89
C SER A 75 9.18 1.27 8.27
N CYS A 76 7.94 1.38 8.72
CA CYS A 76 6.81 0.63 8.21
C CYS A 76 6.50 1.01 6.75
N HIS A 77 6.55 2.29 6.43
CA HIS A 77 6.38 2.78 5.07
C HIS A 77 7.45 2.24 4.12
N ASN A 78 8.70 2.23 4.57
CA ASN A 78 9.79 1.65 3.80
C ASN A 78 9.59 0.14 3.56
N SER A 79 9.10 -0.58 4.56
CA SER A 79 8.77 -2.00 4.42
C SER A 79 7.67 -2.24 3.40
N VAL A 80 6.65 -1.37 3.37
CA VAL A 80 5.59 -1.42 2.35
C VAL A 80 6.20 -1.31 0.94
N ILE A 81 7.08 -0.35 0.73
CA ILE A 81 7.73 -0.14 -0.57
C ILE A 81 8.54 -1.38 -0.96
N ILE A 82 9.30 -1.94 -0.03
CA ILE A 82 10.10 -3.14 -0.27
C ILE A 82 9.22 -4.30 -0.70
N HIS A 83 8.07 -4.51 -0.05
CA HIS A 83 7.17 -5.60 -0.39
C HIS A 83 6.50 -5.41 -1.74
N PHE A 84 6.14 -4.18 -2.11
CA PHE A 84 5.66 -3.87 -3.46
C PHE A 84 6.72 -4.21 -4.50
N ASN A 85 7.97 -3.85 -4.23
CA ASN A 85 9.07 -4.11 -5.15
C ASN A 85 9.37 -5.60 -5.28
N MET A 86 9.26 -6.37 -4.19
CA MET A 86 9.44 -7.83 -4.21
C MET A 86 8.40 -8.49 -5.11
N LEU A 87 7.14 -8.10 -4.96
CA LEU A 87 6.06 -8.64 -5.79
C LEU A 87 6.27 -8.27 -7.26
N ALA A 88 6.56 -7.01 -7.54
CA ALA A 88 6.79 -6.54 -8.92
C ALA A 88 7.97 -7.28 -9.56
N ARG A 89 9.06 -7.46 -8.83
CA ARG A 89 10.25 -8.16 -9.33
C ARG A 89 9.94 -9.62 -9.65
N TYR A 90 9.21 -10.29 -8.76
CA TYR A 90 8.80 -11.67 -8.98
C TYR A 90 7.95 -11.80 -10.24
N LEU A 91 6.95 -10.92 -10.40
CA LEU A 91 6.06 -10.95 -11.56
C LEU A 91 6.84 -10.72 -12.86
N LYS A 92 7.81 -9.80 -12.87
CA LYS A 92 8.68 -9.59 -14.03
C LYS A 92 9.48 -10.85 -14.36
N GLN A 93 9.97 -11.58 -13.37
CA GLN A 93 10.67 -12.84 -13.57
C GLN A 93 9.75 -13.90 -14.19
N GLN A 94 8.45 -13.80 -13.97
CA GLN A 94 7.46 -14.70 -14.55
C GLN A 94 6.92 -14.22 -15.92
N GLY A 95 7.56 -13.21 -16.51
CA GLY A 95 7.17 -12.71 -17.82
C GLY A 95 6.06 -11.67 -17.82
N LYS A 96 5.66 -11.18 -16.67
CA LYS A 96 4.67 -10.10 -16.56
C LYS A 96 5.34 -8.74 -16.64
N THR A 97 4.58 -7.69 -16.94
CA THR A 97 5.14 -6.33 -17.08
C THR A 97 5.30 -5.61 -15.76
N ALA A 98 4.46 -5.90 -14.77
CA ALA A 98 4.34 -5.18 -13.51
C ALA A 98 4.23 -3.65 -13.74
N ALA A 99 3.54 -3.25 -14.80
CA ALA A 99 3.36 -1.84 -15.15
C ALA A 99 2.65 -1.07 -14.04
N TRP A 100 1.76 -1.74 -13.28
CA TRP A 100 1.07 -1.16 -12.13
C TRP A 100 2.04 -0.58 -11.09
N ARG A 101 3.23 -1.16 -10.97
CA ARG A 101 4.23 -0.64 -10.01
C ARG A 101 4.72 0.75 -10.40
N ASN A 102 4.94 0.98 -11.70
CA ASN A 102 5.39 2.28 -12.20
C ASN A 102 4.33 3.36 -12.01
N GLU A 103 3.06 2.99 -12.06
CA GLU A 103 1.95 3.92 -11.84
C GLU A 103 1.87 4.44 -10.41
N LEU A 104 2.53 3.76 -9.48
CA LEU A 104 2.67 4.20 -8.09
C LEU A 104 3.94 5.03 -7.85
N GLY A 105 4.67 5.36 -8.92
CA GLY A 105 5.91 6.12 -8.83
C GLY A 105 7.08 5.25 -8.42
N TYR A 106 7.86 4.82 -9.39
CA TYR A 106 8.99 3.91 -9.15
C TYR A 106 10.28 4.64 -8.77
N GLU A 107 10.36 5.93 -9.04
CA GLU A 107 11.58 6.69 -8.75
C GLU A 107 11.73 6.89 -7.24
N GLU A 108 12.77 6.28 -6.69
CA GLU A 108 13.02 6.27 -5.24
C GLU A 108 13.21 7.66 -4.66
N ASP A 109 13.67 8.61 -5.48
CA ASP A 109 14.04 9.95 -5.05
C ASP A 109 12.90 10.96 -5.07
N ASP A 110 11.71 10.58 -5.57
CA ASP A 110 10.58 11.50 -5.65
C ASP A 110 9.67 11.33 -4.42
N PRO A 111 9.65 12.33 -3.51
CA PRO A 111 8.84 12.25 -2.30
C PRO A 111 7.33 12.16 -2.57
N TYR A 112 6.85 12.64 -3.70
CA TYR A 112 5.43 12.54 -4.08
C TYR A 112 5.03 11.10 -4.34
N ASN A 113 5.93 10.33 -4.93
CA ASN A 113 5.70 8.91 -5.23
C ASN A 113 5.57 8.07 -3.96
N ARG A 114 6.30 8.43 -2.91
CA ARG A 114 6.20 7.78 -1.61
C ARG A 114 4.79 7.93 -1.02
N LYS A 115 4.18 9.09 -1.19
CA LYS A 115 2.83 9.34 -0.69
C LYS A 115 1.79 8.52 -1.45
N ALA A 116 1.91 8.44 -2.77
CA ALA A 116 1.01 7.65 -3.61
C ALA A 116 1.03 6.17 -3.22
N ILE A 117 2.20 5.59 -3.01
CA ILE A 117 2.32 4.18 -2.64
C ILE A 117 1.75 3.93 -1.24
N GLY A 118 1.91 4.87 -0.32
CA GLY A 118 1.30 4.80 1.01
C GLY A 118 -0.21 4.83 0.96
N ASP A 119 -0.77 5.71 0.15
CA ASP A 119 -2.23 5.79 -0.05
C ASP A 119 -2.76 4.50 -0.68
N PHE A 120 -2.05 3.94 -1.64
CA PHE A 120 -2.44 2.69 -2.28
C PHE A 120 -2.37 1.51 -1.29
N ALA A 121 -1.36 1.48 -0.42
CA ALA A 121 -1.27 0.46 0.62
C ALA A 121 -2.52 0.48 1.52
N CYS A 122 -2.96 1.67 1.93
CA CYS A 122 -4.20 1.81 2.72
C CYS A 122 -5.42 1.35 1.94
N TYR A 123 -5.48 1.65 0.65
CA TYR A 123 -6.56 1.17 -0.23
C TYR A 123 -6.61 -0.36 -0.27
N LEU A 124 -5.46 -1.02 -0.38
CA LEU A 124 -5.40 -2.48 -0.39
C LEU A 124 -5.97 -3.08 0.89
N VAL A 125 -5.67 -2.47 2.03
CA VAL A 125 -6.18 -2.94 3.32
C VAL A 125 -7.71 -2.90 3.35
N PHE A 126 -8.31 -1.81 2.89
CA PHE A 126 -9.77 -1.67 2.87
C PHE A 126 -10.42 -2.66 1.91
N VAL A 127 -9.86 -2.81 0.71
CA VAL A 127 -10.39 -3.74 -0.29
C VAL A 127 -10.34 -5.18 0.23
N ASN A 128 -9.21 -5.58 0.82
CA ASN A 128 -9.06 -6.93 1.37
C ASN A 128 -9.91 -7.15 2.61
N GLY A 129 -10.05 -6.14 3.45
CA GLY A 129 -10.93 -6.21 4.62
C GLY A 129 -12.39 -6.39 4.24
N VAL A 130 -12.84 -5.71 3.20
CA VAL A 130 -14.20 -5.87 2.67
C VAL A 130 -14.39 -7.26 2.08
N ASN A 131 -13.41 -7.76 1.33
CA ASN A 131 -13.49 -9.08 0.68
C ASN A 131 -13.38 -10.23 1.68
N ALA A 132 -12.77 -10.01 2.83
CA ALA A 132 -12.60 -11.04 3.85
C ALA A 132 -13.87 -11.26 4.69
N ARG A 133 -14.83 -10.39 4.55
CA ARG A 133 -16.11 -10.48 5.24
C ARG A 133 -17.10 -11.28 4.42
#